data_bf3c721fba475062e595cc5429f8ccd4
#
_entry.id   bf3c721fba475062e595cc5429f8ccd4
#
_cell.length_a   1.000
_cell.length_b   1.000
_cell.length_c   1.000
_cell.angle_alpha   90.00
_cell.angle_beta   90.00
_cell.angle_gamma   90.00
#
_symmetry.space_group_name_H-M   'P 1'
#
loop_
_entity.id
_entity.type
_entity.pdbx_description
1 polymer ?
#
loop_
_entity_poly.entity_id
_entity_poly.type
_entity_poly.pdbx_seq_one_letter_code
_entity_poly.pdbx_strand_id
1 'polypeptide(L)'
;LTRFYDDIEARITRLGGNVRGLRAERQMMVVLASLGMVPDSAIPFIEALDEDDRELSAQQVADFARLATLSEAEGRAEAHRLAQNSWGLACRHKKHALAVLNDLPSGALGRAMWRLTHVLTTSSYPHPAQQAFVAELIELMLTDPDFAATIRRSAGEEPVL
;
A
#
# COMPACT_ATOMS: atom_id res chain seq x y z
N LEU A 1 2.17 -1.67 -15.77
CA LEU A 1 1.69 -2.31 -14.54
C LEU A 1 2.08 -3.78 -14.48
N THR A 2 1.78 -4.60 -15.50
CA THR A 2 2.09 -6.05 -15.52
C THR A 2 3.59 -6.30 -15.32
N ARG A 3 4.46 -5.61 -16.06
CA ARG A 3 5.93 -5.74 -15.92
C ARG A 3 6.44 -5.39 -14.52
N PHE A 4 5.81 -4.41 -13.87
CA PHE A 4 6.15 -4.06 -12.49
C PHE A 4 5.85 -5.22 -11.53
N TYR A 5 4.67 -5.82 -11.63
CA TYR A 5 4.32 -6.98 -10.80
C TYR A 5 5.22 -8.19 -11.08
N ASP A 6 5.59 -8.44 -12.34
CA ASP A 6 6.52 -9.52 -12.70
C ASP A 6 7.91 -9.29 -12.07
N ASP A 7 8.41 -8.06 -12.09
CA ASP A 7 9.70 -7.68 -11.48
C ASP A 7 9.65 -7.84 -9.95
N ILE A 8 8.65 -7.31 -9.28
CA ILE A 8 8.50 -7.42 -7.82
C ILE A 8 8.35 -8.90 -7.40
N GLU A 9 7.56 -9.70 -8.14
CA GLU A 9 7.40 -11.14 -7.87
C GLU A 9 8.74 -11.89 -7.98
N ALA A 10 9.54 -11.59 -9.00
CA ALA A 10 10.86 -12.19 -9.16
C ALA A 10 11.81 -11.83 -8.00
N ARG A 11 11.77 -10.57 -7.52
CA ARG A 11 12.56 -10.12 -6.36
C ARG A 11 12.14 -10.81 -5.08
N ILE A 12 10.83 -10.85 -4.79
CA ILE A 12 10.30 -11.53 -3.60
C ILE A 12 10.70 -13.01 -3.61
N THR A 13 10.64 -13.66 -4.78
CA THR A 13 11.04 -15.07 -4.92
C THR A 13 12.52 -15.26 -4.62
N ARG A 14 13.40 -14.36 -5.09
CA ARG A 14 14.84 -14.40 -4.75
C ARG A 14 15.10 -14.23 -3.26
N LEU A 15 14.28 -13.43 -2.58
CA LEU A 15 14.34 -13.22 -1.12
C LEU A 15 13.74 -14.40 -0.32
N GLY A 16 13.22 -15.43 -0.98
CA GLY A 16 12.52 -16.55 -0.34
C GLY A 16 11.17 -16.16 0.27
N GLY A 17 10.60 -15.03 -0.15
CA GLY A 17 9.34 -14.51 0.35
C GLY A 17 8.11 -15.18 -0.26
N ASN A 18 6.95 -14.96 0.37
CA ASN A 18 5.66 -15.48 -0.10
C ASN A 18 4.99 -14.49 -1.07
N VAL A 19 4.79 -14.91 -2.30
CA VAL A 19 4.20 -14.10 -3.38
C VAL A 19 2.66 -14.18 -3.46
N ARG A 20 2.00 -14.95 -2.58
CA ARG A 20 0.54 -15.17 -2.66
C ARG A 20 -0.25 -13.86 -2.54
N GLY A 21 0.13 -13.00 -1.61
CA GLY A 21 -0.50 -11.69 -1.42
C GLY A 21 -0.32 -10.79 -2.65
N LEU A 22 0.90 -10.71 -3.18
CA LEU A 22 1.20 -9.93 -4.39
C LEU A 22 0.38 -10.41 -5.60
N ARG A 23 0.23 -11.72 -5.77
CA ARG A 23 -0.59 -12.28 -6.86
C ARG A 23 -2.07 -11.94 -6.71
N ALA A 24 -2.59 -11.98 -5.49
CA ALA A 24 -3.97 -11.57 -5.22
C ALA A 24 -4.18 -10.08 -5.50
N GLU A 25 -3.25 -9.23 -5.08
CA GLU A 25 -3.26 -7.79 -5.38
C GLU A 25 -3.20 -7.53 -6.89
N ARG A 26 -2.29 -8.21 -7.61
CA ARG A 26 -2.21 -8.12 -9.07
C ARG A 26 -3.53 -8.45 -9.75
N GLN A 27 -4.21 -9.51 -9.32
CA GLN A 27 -5.52 -9.88 -9.87
C GLN A 27 -6.56 -8.80 -9.62
N MET A 28 -6.59 -8.24 -8.42
CA MET A 28 -7.47 -7.11 -8.09
C MET A 28 -7.17 -5.89 -8.97
N MET A 29 -5.90 -5.55 -9.16
CA MET A 29 -5.49 -4.42 -10.00
C MET A 29 -5.85 -4.62 -11.47
N VAL A 30 -5.80 -5.85 -12.00
CA VAL A 30 -6.27 -6.15 -13.37
C VAL A 30 -7.77 -5.90 -13.49
N VAL A 31 -8.57 -6.29 -12.48
CA VAL A 31 -10.01 -6.01 -12.46
C VAL A 31 -10.27 -4.51 -12.39
N LEU A 32 -9.60 -3.79 -11.50
CA LEU A 32 -9.75 -2.33 -11.37
C LEU A 32 -9.34 -1.61 -12.66
N ALA A 33 -8.27 -2.06 -13.32
CA ALA A 33 -7.84 -1.51 -14.60
C ALA A 33 -8.88 -1.73 -15.71
N SER A 34 -9.52 -2.91 -15.74
CA SER A 34 -10.58 -3.21 -16.71
C SER A 34 -11.83 -2.34 -16.52
N LEU A 35 -12.03 -1.84 -15.30
CA LEU A 35 -13.12 -0.92 -14.92
C LEU A 35 -12.73 0.57 -15.07
N GLY A 36 -11.50 0.87 -15.53
CA GLY A 36 -10.99 2.24 -15.62
C GLY A 36 -10.78 2.91 -14.25
N MET A 37 -10.57 2.13 -13.19
CA MET A 37 -10.44 2.62 -11.81
C MET A 37 -8.98 2.76 -11.35
N VAL A 38 -8.02 2.39 -12.18
CA VAL A 38 -6.59 2.61 -11.87
C VAL A 38 -6.24 4.06 -12.24
N PRO A 39 -5.68 4.85 -11.32
CA PRO A 39 -5.27 6.21 -11.60
C PRO A 39 -4.22 6.28 -12.73
N ASP A 40 -4.35 7.23 -13.63
CA ASP A 40 -3.37 7.45 -14.71
C ASP A 40 -1.98 7.79 -14.14
N SER A 41 -1.93 8.46 -13.00
CA SER A 41 -0.69 8.78 -12.26
C SER A 41 0.02 7.57 -11.65
N ALA A 42 -0.61 6.39 -11.60
CA ALA A 42 0.03 5.18 -11.09
C ALA A 42 1.23 4.74 -11.95
N ILE A 43 1.17 4.92 -13.27
CA ILE A 43 2.28 4.56 -14.17
C ILE A 43 3.50 5.48 -13.95
N PRO A 44 3.37 6.83 -13.98
CA PRO A 44 4.48 7.72 -13.62
C PRO A 44 5.07 7.46 -12.23
N PHE A 45 4.25 7.07 -11.24
CA PHE A 45 4.76 6.70 -9.92
C PHE A 45 5.66 5.46 -9.99
N ILE A 46 5.21 4.40 -10.66
CA ILE A 46 5.98 3.17 -10.84
C ILE A 46 7.29 3.43 -11.62
N GLU A 47 7.24 4.28 -12.64
CA GLU A 47 8.40 4.64 -13.45
C GLU A 47 9.43 5.49 -12.68
N ALA A 48 8.99 6.23 -11.67
CA ALA A 48 9.85 7.02 -10.81
C ALA A 48 10.65 6.18 -9.79
N LEU A 49 10.25 4.92 -9.54
CA LEU A 49 10.97 4.02 -8.65
C LEU A 49 12.25 3.52 -9.33
N ASP A 50 13.39 3.82 -8.74
CA ASP A 50 14.68 3.30 -9.18
C ASP A 50 14.89 1.83 -8.73
N GLU A 51 16.07 1.29 -9.00
CA GLU A 51 16.39 -0.11 -8.69
C GLU A 51 16.38 -0.38 -7.18
N ASP A 52 16.90 0.54 -6.37
CA ASP A 52 16.95 0.41 -4.92
C ASP A 52 15.54 0.52 -4.31
N ASP A 53 14.70 1.41 -4.84
CA ASP A 53 13.30 1.54 -4.42
C ASP A 53 12.48 0.29 -4.75
N ARG A 54 12.73 -0.35 -5.90
CA ARG A 54 12.07 -1.62 -6.28
C ARG A 54 12.51 -2.78 -5.41
N GLU A 55 13.80 -2.86 -5.08
CA GLU A 55 14.30 -3.87 -4.14
C GLU A 55 13.71 -3.66 -2.75
N LEU A 56 13.69 -2.41 -2.27
CA LEU A 56 13.04 -2.05 -1.00
C LEU A 56 11.55 -2.40 -1.00
N SER A 57 10.83 -2.12 -2.09
CA SER A 57 9.41 -2.45 -2.22
C SER A 57 9.18 -3.96 -2.15
N ALA A 58 10.01 -4.76 -2.82
CA ALA A 58 9.93 -6.21 -2.77
C ALA A 58 10.22 -6.75 -1.36
N GLN A 59 11.23 -6.21 -0.68
CA GLN A 59 11.53 -6.56 0.70
C GLN A 59 10.37 -6.21 1.64
N GLN A 60 9.75 -5.04 1.47
CA GLN A 60 8.59 -4.62 2.27
C GLN A 60 7.40 -5.56 2.09
N VAL A 61 7.11 -6.00 0.86
CA VAL A 61 6.04 -6.98 0.60
C VAL A 61 6.35 -8.33 1.26
N ALA A 62 7.60 -8.80 1.18
CA ALA A 62 8.02 -10.04 1.83
C ALA A 62 7.94 -9.94 3.36
N ASP A 63 8.40 -8.83 3.94
CA ASP A 63 8.34 -8.57 5.38
C ASP A 63 6.90 -8.44 5.87
N PHE A 64 6.02 -7.77 5.13
CA PHE A 64 4.60 -7.68 5.44
C PHE A 64 3.93 -9.07 5.50
N ALA A 65 4.22 -9.94 4.54
CA ALA A 65 3.72 -11.31 4.56
C ALA A 65 4.25 -12.09 5.77
N ARG A 66 5.50 -11.85 6.17
CA ARG A 66 6.14 -12.49 7.32
C ARG A 66 5.54 -12.06 8.67
N LEU A 67 4.95 -10.86 8.78
CA LEU A 67 4.29 -10.40 10.01
C LEU A 67 3.29 -11.43 10.56
N ALA A 68 2.60 -12.16 9.68
CA ALA A 68 1.64 -13.18 10.08
C ALA A 68 2.25 -14.42 10.74
N THR A 69 3.58 -14.54 10.79
CA THR A 69 4.29 -15.68 11.39
C THR A 69 5.02 -15.35 12.69
N LEU A 70 5.00 -14.07 13.09
CA LEU A 70 5.70 -13.58 14.28
C LEU A 70 4.83 -13.68 15.54
N SER A 71 5.47 -13.72 16.71
CA SER A 71 4.77 -13.52 17.97
C SER A 71 4.17 -12.10 18.05
N GLU A 72 3.21 -11.90 18.95
CA GLU A 72 2.54 -10.59 19.06
C GLU A 72 3.52 -9.43 19.33
N ALA A 73 4.49 -9.63 20.25
CA ALA A 73 5.46 -8.60 20.60
C ALA A 73 6.43 -8.30 19.43
N GLU A 74 6.97 -9.34 18.80
CA GLU A 74 7.85 -9.21 17.63
C GLU A 74 7.10 -8.61 16.44
N GLY A 75 5.87 -9.09 16.20
CA GLY A 75 5.03 -8.61 15.11
C GLY A 75 4.69 -7.13 15.23
N ARG A 76 4.45 -6.63 16.44
CA ARG A 76 4.19 -5.19 16.68
C ARG A 76 5.43 -4.33 16.41
N ALA A 77 6.60 -4.75 16.91
CA ALA A 77 7.85 -4.03 16.67
C ALA A 77 8.23 -4.01 15.18
N GLU A 78 8.05 -5.12 14.50
CA GLU A 78 8.33 -5.23 13.07
C GLU A 78 7.33 -4.47 12.20
N ALA A 79 6.03 -4.45 12.58
CA ALA A 79 5.01 -3.63 11.92
C ALA A 79 5.36 -2.14 11.99
N HIS A 80 5.80 -1.66 13.16
CA HIS A 80 6.28 -0.29 13.33
C HIS A 80 7.45 0.02 12.40
N ARG A 81 8.50 -0.80 12.41
CA ARG A 81 9.68 -0.62 11.54
C ARG A 81 9.29 -0.59 10.07
N LEU A 82 8.42 -1.51 9.65
CA LEU A 82 7.96 -1.61 8.27
C LEU A 82 7.13 -0.39 7.85
N ALA A 83 6.26 0.11 8.73
CA ALA A 83 5.48 1.32 8.48
C ALA A 83 6.38 2.55 8.29
N GLN A 84 7.42 2.72 9.13
CA GLN A 84 8.40 3.78 9.00
C GLN A 84 9.16 3.71 7.67
N ASN A 85 9.58 2.51 7.25
CA ASN A 85 10.28 2.32 5.98
C ASN A 85 9.37 2.63 4.78
N SER A 86 8.11 2.17 4.81
CA SER A 86 7.13 2.44 3.77
C SER A 86 6.80 3.92 3.67
N TRP A 87 6.66 4.59 4.81
CA TRP A 87 6.49 6.04 4.88
C TRP A 87 7.70 6.79 4.30
N GLY A 88 8.92 6.35 4.62
CA GLY A 88 10.15 6.92 4.05
C GLY A 88 10.17 6.84 2.52
N LEU A 89 9.74 5.72 1.93
CA LEU A 89 9.60 5.58 0.48
C LEU A 89 8.55 6.54 -0.09
N ALA A 90 7.38 6.62 0.55
CA ALA A 90 6.32 7.54 0.14
C ALA A 90 6.79 9.02 0.18
N CYS A 91 7.57 9.40 1.19
CA CYS A 91 8.15 10.74 1.31
C CYS A 91 9.18 11.05 0.21
N ARG A 92 10.03 10.09 -0.15
CA ARG A 92 10.98 10.26 -1.27
C ARG A 92 10.26 10.53 -2.60
N HIS A 93 9.14 9.88 -2.82
CA HIS A 93 8.32 10.02 -4.01
C HIS A 93 7.03 10.83 -3.78
N LYS A 94 7.04 11.74 -2.80
CA LYS A 94 5.85 12.47 -2.33
C LYS A 94 5.00 13.04 -3.48
N LYS A 95 5.64 13.68 -4.45
CA LYS A 95 4.92 14.27 -5.61
C LYS A 95 4.09 13.23 -6.37
N HIS A 96 4.68 12.07 -6.65
CA HIS A 96 4.02 11.00 -7.39
C HIS A 96 2.96 10.28 -6.54
N ALA A 97 3.28 10.03 -5.27
CA ALA A 97 2.33 9.43 -4.33
C ALA A 97 1.08 10.30 -4.14
N LEU A 98 1.25 11.63 -3.98
CA LEU A 98 0.15 12.58 -3.92
C LEU A 98 -0.65 12.63 -5.24
N ALA A 99 0.01 12.54 -6.39
CA ALA A 99 -0.70 12.50 -7.68
C ALA A 99 -1.64 11.29 -7.75
N VAL A 100 -1.16 10.09 -7.36
CA VAL A 100 -2.00 8.88 -7.30
C VAL A 100 -3.19 9.07 -6.37
N LEU A 101 -2.96 9.57 -5.17
CA LEU A 101 -4.05 9.82 -4.20
C LEU A 101 -5.03 10.90 -4.68
N ASN A 102 -4.53 11.90 -5.41
CA ASN A 102 -5.36 12.98 -5.96
C ASN A 102 -6.26 12.53 -7.10
N ASP A 103 -5.85 11.50 -7.84
CA ASP A 103 -6.64 10.90 -8.92
C ASP A 103 -7.71 9.92 -8.39
N LEU A 104 -7.67 9.58 -7.10
CA LEU A 104 -8.71 8.75 -6.50
C LEU A 104 -10.04 9.47 -6.45
N PRO A 105 -11.17 8.75 -6.61
CA PRO A 105 -12.50 9.33 -6.52
C PRO A 105 -12.71 10.06 -5.20
N SER A 106 -13.52 11.10 -5.22
CA SER A 106 -13.95 11.87 -4.04
C SER A 106 -15.44 11.74 -3.78
N GLY A 107 -15.93 12.33 -2.69
CA GLY A 107 -17.35 12.32 -2.34
C GLY A 107 -17.88 10.91 -2.03
N ALA A 108 -19.09 10.60 -2.46
CA ALA A 108 -19.75 9.33 -2.14
C ALA A 108 -19.00 8.11 -2.69
N LEU A 109 -18.47 8.21 -3.91
CA LEU A 109 -17.70 7.15 -4.56
C LEU A 109 -16.36 6.92 -3.84
N GLY A 110 -15.67 8.00 -3.47
CA GLY A 110 -14.42 7.91 -2.68
C GLY A 110 -14.66 7.21 -1.35
N ARG A 111 -15.69 7.62 -0.60
CA ARG A 111 -16.06 6.96 0.66
C ARG A 111 -16.39 5.47 0.48
N ALA A 112 -17.14 5.13 -0.56
CA ALA A 112 -17.44 3.72 -0.86
C ALA A 112 -16.19 2.91 -1.17
N MET A 113 -15.26 3.48 -1.94
CA MET A 113 -13.98 2.86 -2.26
C MET A 113 -13.12 2.65 -1.00
N TRP A 114 -13.00 3.64 -0.12
CA TRP A 114 -12.26 3.52 1.14
C TRP A 114 -12.83 2.43 2.05
N ARG A 115 -14.17 2.36 2.17
CA ARG A 115 -14.83 1.29 2.93
C ARG A 115 -14.53 -0.09 2.34
N LEU A 116 -14.62 -0.23 1.01
CA LEU A 116 -14.31 -1.48 0.33
C LEU A 116 -12.86 -1.88 0.54
N THR A 117 -11.92 -0.94 0.41
CA THR A 117 -10.49 -1.16 0.67
C THR A 117 -10.26 -1.62 2.11
N HIS A 118 -10.89 -0.98 3.08
CA HIS A 118 -10.80 -1.38 4.49
C HIS A 118 -11.31 -2.82 4.70
N VAL A 119 -12.50 -3.15 4.18
CA VAL A 119 -13.06 -4.51 4.30
C VAL A 119 -12.15 -5.56 3.62
N LEU A 120 -11.65 -5.27 2.43
CA LEU A 120 -10.75 -6.17 1.70
C LEU A 120 -9.42 -6.35 2.45
N THR A 121 -8.83 -5.28 2.97
CA THR A 121 -7.58 -5.34 3.73
C THR A 121 -7.77 -6.16 5.00
N THR A 122 -8.82 -5.89 5.77
CA THR A 122 -9.11 -6.61 7.02
C THR A 122 -9.38 -8.10 6.77
N SER A 123 -10.09 -8.43 5.69
CA SER A 123 -10.40 -9.82 5.33
C SER A 123 -9.20 -10.58 4.78
N SER A 124 -8.34 -9.89 4.00
CA SER A 124 -7.17 -10.50 3.35
C SER A 124 -5.99 -10.65 4.31
N TYR A 125 -5.88 -9.75 5.28
CA TYR A 125 -4.79 -9.68 6.25
C TYR A 125 -5.33 -9.63 7.70
N PRO A 126 -5.91 -10.73 8.19
CA PRO A 126 -6.57 -10.76 9.50
C PRO A 126 -5.60 -10.76 10.68
N HIS A 127 -4.28 -10.93 10.44
CA HIS A 127 -3.31 -11.01 11.52
C HIS A 127 -3.10 -9.63 12.19
N PRO A 128 -3.11 -9.54 13.55
CA PRO A 128 -3.02 -8.27 14.26
C PRO A 128 -1.81 -7.41 13.88
N ALA A 129 -0.63 -8.03 13.63
CA ALA A 129 0.57 -7.29 13.23
C ALA A 129 0.45 -6.66 11.84
N GLN A 130 -0.24 -7.31 10.90
CA GLN A 130 -0.50 -6.74 9.57
C GLN A 130 -1.49 -5.57 9.65
N GLN A 131 -2.50 -5.67 10.49
CA GLN A 131 -3.45 -4.58 10.74
C GLN A 131 -2.76 -3.39 11.45
N ALA A 132 -1.88 -3.67 12.42
CA ALA A 132 -1.09 -2.64 13.09
C ALA A 132 -0.19 -1.88 12.09
N PHE A 133 0.46 -2.57 11.16
CA PHE A 133 1.23 -1.93 10.08
C PHE A 133 0.36 -0.96 9.26
N VAL A 134 -0.82 -1.41 8.81
CA VAL A 134 -1.71 -0.57 7.99
C VAL A 134 -2.18 0.66 8.77
N ALA A 135 -2.62 0.47 10.02
CA ALA A 135 -3.07 1.57 10.87
C ALA A 135 -1.95 2.60 11.10
N GLU A 136 -0.75 2.15 11.43
CA GLU A 136 0.39 3.03 11.68
C GLU A 136 0.85 3.77 10.42
N LEU A 137 0.85 3.12 9.26
CA LEU A 137 1.18 3.78 8.00
C LEU A 137 0.19 4.90 7.67
N ILE A 138 -1.12 4.67 7.91
CA ILE A 138 -2.15 5.69 7.73
C ILE A 138 -1.93 6.84 8.73
N GLU A 139 -1.64 6.55 9.99
CA GLU A 139 -1.33 7.59 10.99
C GLU A 139 -0.15 8.45 10.56
N LEU A 140 0.95 7.84 10.07
CA LEU A 140 2.10 8.56 9.54
C LEU A 140 1.73 9.45 8.35
N MET A 141 0.93 8.95 7.40
CA MET A 141 0.43 9.75 6.29
C MET A 141 -0.41 10.95 6.76
N LEU A 142 -1.20 10.79 7.80
CA LEU A 142 -2.02 11.86 8.37
C LEU A 142 -1.21 12.92 9.13
N THR A 143 0.05 12.65 9.50
CA THR A 143 0.95 13.67 10.10
C THR A 143 1.47 14.67 9.05
N ASP A 144 1.48 14.31 7.79
CA ASP A 144 1.88 15.22 6.70
C ASP A 144 0.65 15.98 6.18
N PRO A 145 0.66 17.32 6.17
CA PRO A 145 -0.51 18.12 5.82
C PRO A 145 -1.04 17.89 4.40
N ASP A 146 -0.16 17.61 3.42
CA ASP A 146 -0.56 17.39 2.03
C ASP A 146 -1.24 16.03 1.86
N PHE A 147 -0.67 14.97 2.46
CA PHE A 147 -1.30 13.65 2.49
C PHE A 147 -2.62 13.68 3.25
N ALA A 148 -2.65 14.32 4.43
CA ALA A 148 -3.86 14.44 5.24
C ALA A 148 -4.99 15.17 4.48
N ALA A 149 -4.69 16.28 3.81
CA ALA A 149 -5.68 17.01 3.00
C ALA A 149 -6.23 16.15 1.85
N THR A 150 -5.34 15.39 1.18
CA THR A 150 -5.72 14.53 0.06
C THR A 150 -6.57 13.35 0.51
N ILE A 151 -6.22 12.69 1.61
CA ILE A 151 -6.96 11.57 2.18
C ILE A 151 -8.36 12.04 2.63
N ARG A 152 -8.46 13.16 3.35
CA ARG A 152 -9.75 13.72 3.79
C ARG A 152 -10.65 14.08 2.62
N ARG A 153 -10.10 14.60 1.53
CA ARG A 153 -10.87 14.91 0.32
C ARG A 153 -11.48 13.65 -0.31
N SER A 154 -10.76 12.55 -0.37
CA SER A 154 -11.25 11.30 -0.99
C SER A 154 -12.09 10.46 -0.03
N ALA A 155 -11.69 10.34 1.24
CA ALA A 155 -12.35 9.50 2.24
C ALA A 155 -13.48 10.21 3.01
N GLY A 156 -13.49 11.55 3.07
CA GLY A 156 -14.31 12.36 3.94
C GLY A 156 -13.56 12.79 5.19
N GLU A 157 -14.25 13.52 6.08
CA GLU A 157 -13.62 14.13 7.27
C GLU A 157 -13.11 13.09 8.29
N GLU A 158 -13.71 11.91 8.32
CA GLU A 158 -13.21 10.78 9.11
C GLU A 158 -12.71 9.68 8.16
N PRO A 159 -11.39 9.43 8.07
CA PRO A 159 -10.89 8.24 7.42
C PRO A 159 -11.42 7.01 8.17
N VAL A 160 -12.14 6.16 7.46
CA VAL A 160 -12.62 4.88 8.01
C VAL A 160 -11.41 3.98 8.19
N LEU A 161 -10.92 3.90 9.42
CA LEU A 161 -9.92 2.94 9.88
C LEU A 161 -10.60 1.60 10.21
#